data_63672da98235517120967ce6ac59fcad
#
_entry.id   63672da98235517120967ce6ac59fcad
#
_cell.length_a   1.000
_cell.length_b   1.000
_cell.length_c   1.000
_cell.angle_alpha   90.00
_cell.angle_beta   90.00
_cell.angle_gamma   90.00
#
_symmetry.space_group_name_H-M   'P 1'
#
loop_
_entity.id
_entity.type
_entity.pdbx_description
1 polymer ?
#
loop_
_entity_poly.entity_id
_entity_poly.type
_entity_poly.pdbx_seq_one_letter_code
_entity_poly.pdbx_strand_id
1 'polypeptide(L)'
;MPENHLYSAQVDNSDTGKLQINVTSTLGLIPIENATVTISYTGVPEVAIERLTTNSSGQTQQIDLPAPPFEYSQQPEEPRPYSEYNIMVEAPGYETVMVSGTEILPEVTALQPIQMTPLAQQSGLEEDIVIPDHTLYGEYPPKIPEEEIKPIDESGEIVLSRVVIPEYIVVHDGVPEDASAPNYYVRYRDYIKNVVSSEIYATWSENAIYANTLAIMSITLNRVYTEFYRNRGYNFTITSSTAYDQKWIRGRNIYENIDRIVDTIFANYLSRPGVRQPIFT
;
A
#
# COMPACT_ATOMS: atom_id res chain seq x y z
N MET A 1 11.51 -32.32 -3.40
CA MET A 1 12.17 -31.22 -4.13
C MET A 1 11.07 -30.28 -4.54
N PRO A 2 11.03 -29.04 -4.05
CA PRO A 2 10.05 -28.09 -4.56
C PRO A 2 10.49 -27.68 -5.97
N GLU A 3 9.60 -27.85 -6.93
CA GLU A 3 9.78 -27.37 -8.30
C GLU A 3 9.83 -25.83 -8.26
N ASN A 4 11.00 -25.29 -8.60
CA ASN A 4 11.16 -23.89 -8.92
C ASN A 4 10.32 -23.60 -10.17
N HIS A 5 9.11 -23.07 -9.98
CA HIS A 5 8.39 -22.42 -11.04
C HIS A 5 9.05 -21.07 -11.33
N LEU A 6 10.10 -21.11 -12.15
CA LEU A 6 10.53 -19.95 -12.91
C LEU A 6 9.37 -19.58 -13.83
N TYR A 7 8.55 -18.61 -13.40
CA TYR A 7 7.59 -17.97 -14.28
C TYR A 7 8.37 -17.13 -15.31
N SER A 8 8.81 -17.79 -16.35
CA SER A 8 9.21 -17.16 -17.58
C SER A 8 7.98 -16.42 -18.13
N ALA A 9 8.05 -15.11 -18.21
CA ALA A 9 7.07 -14.25 -18.90
C ALA A 9 7.18 -14.49 -20.43
N GLN A 10 6.90 -15.69 -20.87
CA GLN A 10 6.65 -16.07 -22.26
C GLN A 10 5.27 -16.69 -22.33
N VAL A 11 4.26 -15.83 -22.29
CA VAL A 11 2.92 -16.21 -22.67
C VAL A 11 2.56 -15.40 -23.89
N ASP A 12 2.32 -16.09 -25.01
CA ASP A 12 1.83 -15.52 -26.28
C ASP A 12 0.44 -14.81 -26.14
N ASN A 13 0.00 -14.52 -24.93
CA ASN A 13 -1.30 -13.94 -24.60
C ASN A 13 -1.20 -13.06 -23.35
N SER A 14 -0.14 -12.26 -23.20
CA SER A 14 -0.01 -11.29 -22.12
C SER A 14 -0.65 -9.97 -22.50
N ASP A 15 -1.41 -9.41 -21.55
CA ASP A 15 -1.80 -8.02 -21.60
C ASP A 15 -0.64 -7.12 -21.13
N THR A 16 -0.86 -5.84 -21.10
CA THR A 16 0.11 -4.85 -20.62
C THR A 16 -0.50 -3.98 -19.55
N GLY A 17 0.28 -3.67 -18.52
CA GLY A 17 0.01 -2.60 -17.58
C GLY A 17 1.07 -1.50 -17.70
N LYS A 18 0.84 -0.38 -17.05
CA LYS A 18 1.77 0.75 -17.06
C LYS A 18 2.45 0.89 -15.70
N LEU A 19 3.69 1.38 -15.71
CA LEU A 19 4.45 1.72 -14.52
C LEU A 19 4.97 3.15 -14.61
N GLN A 20 4.84 3.91 -13.52
CA GLN A 20 5.52 5.16 -13.28
C GLN A 20 6.16 5.14 -11.88
N ILE A 21 7.39 5.59 -11.76
CA ILE A 21 8.11 5.68 -10.49
C ILE A 21 8.19 7.15 -10.06
N ASN A 22 7.91 7.41 -8.78
CA ASN A 22 7.98 8.73 -8.16
C ASN A 22 9.04 8.71 -7.07
N VAL A 23 10.14 9.42 -7.27
CA VAL A 23 11.31 9.42 -6.38
C VAL A 23 11.39 10.73 -5.61
N THR A 24 11.40 10.63 -4.28
CA THR A 24 11.50 11.77 -3.37
C THR A 24 12.55 11.52 -2.29
N SER A 25 13.02 12.60 -1.66
CA SER A 25 13.86 12.49 -0.47
C SER A 25 13.03 12.18 0.77
N THR A 26 13.56 11.39 1.70
CA THR A 26 12.99 11.24 3.05
C THR A 26 12.96 12.57 3.82
N LEU A 27 13.78 13.56 3.41
CA LEU A 27 13.78 14.91 3.95
C LEU A 27 12.78 15.80 3.22
N GLY A 28 11.57 15.91 3.75
CA GLY A 28 10.56 16.86 3.29
C GLY A 28 9.88 16.50 1.97
N LEU A 29 10.00 15.24 1.50
CA LEU A 29 9.40 14.75 0.25
C LEU A 29 9.81 15.59 -0.99
N ILE A 30 11.04 16.11 -1.01
CA ILE A 30 11.56 16.88 -2.13
C ILE A 30 11.80 15.94 -3.31
N PRO A 31 11.27 16.24 -4.51
CA PRO A 31 11.52 15.45 -5.70
C PRO A 31 13.00 15.30 -6.02
N ILE A 32 13.44 14.12 -6.43
CA ILE A 32 14.82 13.86 -6.84
C ILE A 32 14.87 13.77 -8.36
N GLU A 33 15.48 14.78 -8.97
CA GLU A 33 15.71 14.83 -10.42
C GLU A 33 16.97 14.03 -10.79
N ASN A 34 16.99 13.46 -12.00
CA ASN A 34 18.10 12.68 -12.56
C ASN A 34 18.47 11.43 -11.74
N ALA A 35 17.55 10.88 -10.95
CA ALA A 35 17.74 9.56 -10.39
C ALA A 35 17.67 8.50 -11.49
N THR A 36 18.61 7.57 -11.47
CA THR A 36 18.60 6.41 -12.39
C THR A 36 17.71 5.33 -11.82
N VAL A 37 16.75 4.88 -12.59
CA VAL A 37 15.82 3.80 -12.24
C VAL A 37 16.08 2.62 -13.15
N THR A 38 16.46 1.48 -12.57
CA THR A 38 16.66 0.22 -13.28
C THR A 38 15.54 -0.74 -12.93
N ILE A 39 14.88 -1.31 -13.94
CA ILE A 39 13.77 -2.26 -13.79
C ILE A 39 14.22 -3.62 -14.30
N SER A 40 13.94 -4.69 -13.55
CA SER A 40 14.20 -6.07 -13.91
C SER A 40 13.04 -6.98 -13.48
N TYR A 41 13.00 -8.21 -14.00
CA TYR A 41 12.05 -9.20 -13.50
C TYR A 41 12.39 -9.65 -12.09
N THR A 42 11.37 -9.88 -11.26
CA THR A 42 11.58 -10.54 -9.96
C THR A 42 12.18 -11.93 -10.17
N GLY A 43 13.28 -12.20 -9.46
CA GLY A 43 14.05 -13.44 -9.59
C GLY A 43 15.22 -13.38 -10.59
N VAL A 44 15.34 -12.32 -11.39
CA VAL A 44 16.50 -12.09 -12.31
C VAL A 44 16.97 -10.63 -12.23
N PRO A 45 17.36 -10.14 -11.04
CA PRO A 45 17.67 -8.73 -10.82
C PRO A 45 18.86 -8.21 -11.63
N GLU A 46 19.76 -9.10 -12.08
CA GLU A 46 20.95 -8.74 -12.84
C GLU A 46 20.67 -8.36 -14.30
N VAL A 47 19.47 -8.71 -14.80
CA VAL A 47 19.08 -8.45 -16.19
C VAL A 47 18.10 -7.28 -16.22
N ALA A 48 18.65 -6.09 -16.46
CA ALA A 48 17.80 -4.90 -16.65
C ALA A 48 17.00 -5.05 -17.95
N ILE A 49 15.68 -4.85 -17.83
CA ILE A 49 14.75 -4.78 -18.99
C ILE A 49 14.52 -3.35 -19.42
N GLU A 50 14.54 -2.38 -18.45
CA GLU A 50 14.40 -0.96 -18.73
C GLU A 50 15.32 -0.13 -17.82
N ARG A 51 15.78 1.03 -18.33
CA ARG A 51 16.47 2.06 -17.57
C ARG A 51 15.85 3.41 -17.87
N LEU A 52 15.42 4.09 -16.82
CA LEU A 52 14.74 5.38 -16.88
C LEU A 52 15.49 6.41 -16.04
N THR A 53 15.13 7.67 -16.23
CA THR A 53 15.63 8.79 -15.44
C THR A 53 14.47 9.63 -14.96
N THR A 54 14.53 10.14 -13.73
CA THR A 54 13.50 11.03 -13.19
C THR A 54 13.66 12.46 -13.72
N ASN A 55 12.52 13.12 -13.92
CA ASN A 55 12.44 14.54 -14.28
C ASN A 55 12.51 15.46 -13.05
N SER A 56 12.35 16.76 -13.23
CA SER A 56 12.36 17.77 -12.14
C SER A 56 11.25 17.60 -11.10
N SER A 57 10.20 16.83 -11.40
CA SER A 57 9.17 16.44 -10.44
C SER A 57 9.47 15.10 -9.74
N GLY A 58 10.65 14.52 -9.96
CA GLY A 58 11.03 13.21 -9.42
C GLY A 58 10.32 12.03 -10.08
N GLN A 59 9.72 12.23 -11.26
CA GLN A 59 8.91 11.22 -11.93
C GLN A 59 9.62 10.67 -13.15
N THR A 60 9.52 9.35 -13.37
CA THR A 60 9.88 8.74 -14.65
C THR A 60 8.78 8.98 -15.69
N GLN A 61 9.09 8.78 -16.98
CA GLN A 61 8.06 8.52 -17.95
C GLN A 61 7.29 7.25 -17.60
N GLN A 62 6.05 7.14 -18.04
CA GLN A 62 5.29 5.90 -18.00
C GLN A 62 5.83 4.92 -19.04
N ILE A 63 5.94 3.65 -18.67
CA ILE A 63 6.32 2.56 -19.57
C ILE A 63 5.27 1.45 -19.53
N ASP A 64 5.14 0.74 -20.64
CA ASP A 64 4.32 -0.47 -20.72
C ASP A 64 5.15 -1.68 -20.30
N LEU A 65 4.59 -2.52 -19.44
CA LEU A 65 5.21 -3.76 -18.96
C LEU A 65 4.22 -4.93 -19.15
N PRO A 66 4.72 -6.13 -19.49
CA PRO A 66 3.89 -7.33 -19.55
C PRO A 66 3.12 -7.60 -18.26
N ALA A 67 1.85 -7.94 -18.39
CA ALA A 67 0.97 -8.34 -17.30
C ALA A 67 0.15 -9.56 -17.74
N PRO A 68 -0.36 -10.40 -16.80
CA PRO A 68 -1.26 -11.49 -17.14
C PRO A 68 -2.56 -11.00 -17.79
N PRO A 69 -3.36 -11.90 -18.41
CA PRO A 69 -4.66 -11.55 -18.95
C PRO A 69 -5.58 -10.89 -17.92
N PHE A 70 -6.34 -9.89 -18.35
CA PHE A 70 -7.26 -9.11 -17.51
C PHE A 70 -8.24 -10.00 -16.73
N GLU A 71 -8.72 -11.08 -17.35
CA GLU A 71 -9.67 -12.02 -16.79
C GLU A 71 -9.18 -12.68 -15.49
N TYR A 72 -7.85 -12.81 -15.31
CA TYR A 72 -7.27 -13.43 -14.11
C TYR A 72 -7.59 -12.63 -12.84
N SER A 73 -7.74 -11.32 -12.95
CA SER A 73 -8.13 -10.46 -11.82
C SER A 73 -9.63 -10.49 -11.49
N GLN A 74 -10.44 -11.09 -12.36
CA GLN A 74 -11.91 -11.12 -12.23
C GLN A 74 -12.45 -12.42 -11.61
N GLN A 75 -11.60 -13.43 -11.46
CA GLN A 75 -12.02 -14.78 -11.02
C GLN A 75 -11.12 -15.31 -9.91
N PRO A 76 -11.69 -15.92 -8.85
CA PRO A 76 -10.90 -16.38 -7.70
C PRO A 76 -10.05 -17.63 -7.97
N GLU A 77 -10.38 -18.41 -9.00
CA GLU A 77 -9.70 -19.68 -9.33
C GLU A 77 -8.59 -19.53 -10.36
N GLU A 78 -8.43 -18.34 -10.92
CA GLU A 78 -7.40 -18.05 -11.91
C GLU A 78 -6.00 -17.89 -11.28
N PRO A 79 -4.94 -18.06 -12.07
CA PRO A 79 -3.58 -17.79 -11.64
C PRO A 79 -3.39 -16.35 -11.18
N ARG A 80 -2.22 -16.06 -10.60
CA ARG A 80 -1.81 -14.72 -10.18
C ARG A 80 -2.14 -13.66 -11.25
N PRO A 81 -2.91 -12.61 -10.93
CA PRO A 81 -3.41 -11.65 -11.92
C PRO A 81 -2.42 -10.50 -12.23
N TYR A 82 -1.20 -10.56 -11.72
CA TYR A 82 -0.18 -9.52 -11.90
C TYR A 82 1.20 -10.13 -12.18
N SER A 83 2.03 -9.33 -12.84
CA SER A 83 3.47 -9.60 -12.93
C SER A 83 4.21 -8.80 -11.86
N GLU A 84 5.37 -9.31 -11.43
CA GLU A 84 6.20 -8.67 -10.41
C GLU A 84 7.53 -8.23 -10.99
N TYR A 85 7.93 -7.02 -10.61
CA TYR A 85 9.18 -6.40 -11.06
C TYR A 85 10.02 -5.91 -9.88
N ASN A 86 11.33 -5.94 -10.06
CA ASN A 86 12.28 -5.27 -9.18
C ASN A 86 12.59 -3.89 -9.72
N ILE A 87 12.68 -2.93 -8.82
CA ILE A 87 13.05 -1.54 -9.14
C ILE A 87 14.23 -1.16 -8.27
N MET A 88 15.35 -0.81 -8.90
CA MET A 88 16.52 -0.25 -8.24
C MET A 88 16.62 1.23 -8.59
N VAL A 89 16.78 2.08 -7.58
CA VAL A 89 16.93 3.52 -7.75
C VAL A 89 18.25 3.99 -7.16
N GLU A 90 19.01 4.70 -7.98
CA GLU A 90 20.29 5.29 -7.63
C GLU A 90 20.28 6.79 -7.94
N ALA A 91 20.75 7.59 -7.00
CA ALA A 91 20.91 9.05 -7.19
C ALA A 91 22.17 9.55 -6.47
N PRO A 92 22.93 10.51 -7.06
CA PRO A 92 24.10 11.07 -6.40
C PRO A 92 23.73 11.71 -5.05
N GLY A 93 24.43 11.32 -3.99
CA GLY A 93 24.21 11.84 -2.64
C GLY A 93 23.10 11.16 -1.83
N TYR A 94 22.55 10.07 -2.35
CA TYR A 94 21.51 9.27 -1.69
C TYR A 94 21.92 7.80 -1.55
N GLU A 95 21.35 7.12 -0.58
CA GLU A 95 21.45 5.65 -0.47
C GLU A 95 20.65 5.00 -1.62
N THR A 96 21.17 3.89 -2.15
CA THR A 96 20.45 3.09 -3.16
C THR A 96 19.24 2.43 -2.51
N VAL A 97 18.12 2.43 -3.21
CA VAL A 97 16.90 1.76 -2.78
C VAL A 97 16.55 0.65 -3.76
N MET A 98 16.29 -0.55 -3.24
CA MET A 98 15.77 -1.68 -3.99
C MET A 98 14.35 -1.98 -3.53
N VAL A 99 13.42 -2.10 -4.47
CA VAL A 99 12.05 -2.57 -4.25
C VAL A 99 11.82 -3.81 -5.07
N SER A 100 11.49 -4.91 -4.40
CA SER A 100 11.15 -6.19 -5.03
C SER A 100 9.66 -6.47 -4.89
N GLY A 101 9.04 -7.00 -5.95
CA GLY A 101 7.62 -7.35 -5.94
C GLY A 101 6.68 -6.19 -6.31
N THR A 102 7.15 -5.17 -7.03
CA THR A 102 6.26 -4.16 -7.62
C THR A 102 5.29 -4.82 -8.59
N GLU A 103 4.00 -4.70 -8.32
CA GLU A 103 2.95 -5.41 -9.06
C GLU A 103 2.42 -4.60 -10.23
N ILE A 104 2.35 -5.24 -11.39
CA ILE A 104 1.77 -4.69 -12.61
C ILE A 104 0.54 -5.50 -12.98
N LEU A 105 -0.61 -4.88 -12.83
CA LEU A 105 -1.90 -5.38 -13.29
C LEU A 105 -2.16 -4.90 -14.72
N PRO A 106 -2.91 -5.66 -15.53
CA PRO A 106 -3.25 -5.26 -16.90
C PRO A 106 -4.16 -4.02 -16.92
N GLU A 107 -4.04 -3.22 -17.97
CA GLU A 107 -4.90 -2.07 -18.32
C GLU A 107 -4.91 -0.92 -17.29
N VAL A 108 -4.10 -0.97 -16.25
CA VAL A 108 -4.00 0.09 -15.23
C VAL A 108 -2.57 0.60 -15.09
N THR A 109 -2.43 1.80 -14.53
CA THR A 109 -1.12 2.40 -14.23
C THR A 109 -0.76 2.16 -12.78
N ALA A 110 0.33 1.44 -12.55
CA ALA A 110 0.97 1.32 -11.23
C ALA A 110 1.85 2.55 -10.98
N LEU A 111 1.73 3.12 -9.80
CA LEU A 111 2.53 4.22 -9.29
C LEU A 111 3.41 3.68 -8.16
N GLN A 112 4.73 3.66 -8.35
CA GLN A 112 5.67 3.22 -7.33
C GLN A 112 6.30 4.42 -6.63
N PRO A 113 5.88 4.77 -5.41
CA PRO A 113 6.57 5.78 -4.62
C PRO A 113 7.85 5.20 -4.04
N ILE A 114 8.94 5.94 -4.16
CA ILE A 114 10.24 5.59 -3.57
C ILE A 114 10.78 6.80 -2.83
N GLN A 115 11.20 6.59 -1.60
CA GLN A 115 11.85 7.62 -0.79
C GLN A 115 13.30 7.24 -0.58
N MET A 116 14.23 8.15 -0.91
CA MET A 116 15.66 7.92 -0.77
C MET A 116 16.24 8.73 0.39
N THR A 117 17.09 8.11 1.19
CA THR A 117 17.76 8.74 2.33
C THR A 117 19.06 9.40 1.88
N PRO A 118 19.29 10.71 2.19
CA PRO A 118 20.56 11.35 1.90
C PRO A 118 21.74 10.69 2.62
N LEU A 119 22.85 10.47 1.94
CA LEU A 119 24.08 9.86 2.51
C LEU A 119 24.62 10.60 3.75
N ALA A 120 24.38 11.90 3.88
CA ALA A 120 24.75 12.68 5.07
C ALA A 120 23.98 12.26 6.35
N GLN A 121 22.92 11.47 6.21
CA GLN A 121 22.12 10.91 7.31
C GLN A 121 22.22 9.40 7.41
N GLN A 122 23.30 8.84 6.90
CA GLN A 122 23.54 7.43 6.72
C GLN A 122 23.21 6.60 7.96
N SER A 123 22.30 5.64 7.82
CA SER A 123 22.09 4.53 8.76
C SER A 123 23.05 3.35 8.50
N GLY A 124 23.75 3.37 7.37
CA GLY A 124 24.73 2.34 6.96
C GLY A 124 24.13 1.08 6.37
N LEU A 125 22.81 1.08 6.07
CA LEU A 125 22.10 -0.06 5.50
C LEU A 125 21.51 0.35 4.15
N GLU A 126 21.76 -0.45 3.13
CA GLU A 126 20.97 -0.41 1.89
C GLU A 126 19.52 -0.71 2.27
N GLU A 127 18.58 0.04 1.72
CA GLU A 127 17.17 -0.18 2.00
C GLU A 127 16.57 -1.14 0.99
N ASP A 128 16.35 -2.38 1.42
CA ASP A 128 15.63 -3.40 0.65
C ASP A 128 14.18 -3.45 1.10
N ILE A 129 13.27 -3.15 0.19
CA ILE A 129 11.83 -3.23 0.40
C ILE A 129 11.30 -4.43 -0.38
N VAL A 130 10.69 -5.37 0.32
CA VAL A 130 10.05 -6.55 -0.29
C VAL A 130 8.53 -6.40 -0.15
N ILE A 131 7.83 -6.32 -1.27
CA ILE A 131 6.38 -6.33 -1.33
C ILE A 131 5.93 -7.79 -1.37
N PRO A 132 5.20 -8.29 -0.36
CA PRO A 132 4.71 -9.66 -0.36
C PRO A 132 3.58 -9.85 -1.38
N ASP A 133 3.34 -11.12 -1.74
CA ASP A 133 2.28 -11.52 -2.66
C ASP A 133 0.91 -10.91 -2.30
N HIS A 134 0.25 -10.42 -3.32
CA HIS A 134 -1.10 -9.87 -3.23
C HIS A 134 -2.13 -10.93 -3.62
N THR A 135 -2.66 -11.65 -2.66
CA THR A 135 -3.78 -12.56 -2.90
C THR A 135 -5.05 -12.05 -2.23
N LEU A 136 -6.16 -12.05 -2.97
CA LEU A 136 -7.50 -11.70 -2.45
C LEU A 136 -8.30 -12.96 -2.10
N TYR A 137 -7.95 -14.09 -2.70
CA TYR A 137 -8.61 -15.36 -2.57
C TYR A 137 -7.69 -16.35 -1.85
N GLY A 138 -7.76 -16.37 -0.53
CA GLY A 138 -6.90 -17.19 0.29
C GLY A 138 -7.45 -17.37 1.70
N GLU A 139 -6.75 -18.15 2.51
CA GLU A 139 -7.08 -18.28 3.92
C GLU A 139 -6.47 -17.08 4.67
N TYR A 140 -7.33 -16.25 5.22
CA TYR A 140 -6.94 -15.14 6.09
C TYR A 140 -7.23 -15.50 7.55
N PRO A 141 -6.45 -14.96 8.50
CA PRO A 141 -6.78 -15.08 9.91
C PRO A 141 -8.19 -14.56 10.17
N PRO A 142 -9.02 -15.26 10.96
CA PRO A 142 -10.33 -14.74 11.34
C PRO A 142 -10.16 -13.42 12.09
N LYS A 143 -11.09 -12.49 11.84
CA LYS A 143 -11.13 -11.23 12.58
C LYS A 143 -11.27 -11.49 14.08
N ILE A 144 -10.51 -10.77 14.88
CA ILE A 144 -10.68 -10.76 16.33
C ILE A 144 -12.01 -10.08 16.65
N PRO A 145 -12.93 -10.75 17.37
CA PRO A 145 -14.23 -10.17 17.70
C PRO A 145 -14.08 -8.91 18.55
N GLU A 146 -14.79 -7.87 18.17
CA GLU A 146 -14.92 -6.65 18.96
C GLU A 146 -16.31 -6.03 18.81
N GLU A 147 -16.72 -5.23 19.77
CA GLU A 147 -17.98 -4.52 19.68
C GLU A 147 -17.91 -3.40 18.64
N GLU A 148 -18.89 -3.38 17.74
CA GLU A 148 -18.94 -2.40 16.66
C GLU A 148 -19.21 -0.98 17.18
N ILE A 149 -20.10 -0.84 18.16
CA ILE A 149 -20.37 0.45 18.82
C ILE A 149 -19.71 0.43 20.19
N LYS A 150 -18.72 1.27 20.39
CA LYS A 150 -18.03 1.42 21.67
C LYS A 150 -18.87 2.29 22.60
N PRO A 151 -19.33 1.77 23.76
CA PRO A 151 -20.02 2.58 24.75
C PRO A 151 -19.06 3.63 25.35
N ILE A 152 -19.47 4.88 25.34
CA ILE A 152 -18.64 6.01 25.80
C ILE A 152 -18.40 5.98 27.32
N ASP A 153 -19.35 5.42 28.08
CA ASP A 153 -19.39 5.58 29.54
C ASP A 153 -18.90 4.38 30.35
N GLU A 154 -18.74 3.19 29.76
CA GLU A 154 -18.47 1.96 30.50
C GLU A 154 -17.02 1.46 30.39
N SER A 155 -16.29 1.83 29.32
CA SER A 155 -14.94 1.32 29.05
C SER A 155 -13.82 2.23 29.55
N GLY A 156 -14.14 3.48 29.94
CA GLY A 156 -13.12 4.51 30.21
C GLY A 156 -12.38 4.97 28.94
N GLU A 157 -12.85 4.57 27.79
CA GLU A 157 -12.28 4.94 26.50
C GLU A 157 -12.58 6.42 26.18
N ILE A 158 -11.57 7.15 25.77
CA ILE A 158 -11.72 8.51 25.31
C ILE A 158 -12.20 8.45 23.86
N VAL A 159 -13.42 8.89 23.62
CA VAL A 159 -13.98 9.04 22.27
C VAL A 159 -13.94 10.51 21.88
N LEU A 160 -13.46 10.82 20.68
CA LEU A 160 -13.41 12.20 20.21
C LEU A 160 -14.82 12.80 20.12
N SER A 161 -14.98 14.10 20.43
CA SER A 161 -16.26 14.78 20.36
C SER A 161 -16.85 14.88 18.94
N ARG A 162 -16.01 14.68 17.93
CA ARG A 162 -16.35 14.66 16.49
C ARG A 162 -15.40 13.77 15.74
N VAL A 163 -15.83 13.28 14.58
CA VAL A 163 -14.93 12.58 13.64
C VAL A 163 -13.96 13.59 13.04
N VAL A 164 -12.68 13.27 13.09
CA VAL A 164 -11.59 14.11 12.58
C VAL A 164 -10.85 13.31 11.51
N ILE A 165 -10.59 13.94 10.39
CA ILE A 165 -9.68 13.39 9.38
C ILE A 165 -8.24 13.73 9.82
N PRO A 166 -7.43 12.76 10.21
CA PRO A 166 -6.08 13.03 10.68
C PRO A 166 -5.15 13.35 9.51
N GLU A 167 -4.08 14.07 9.77
CA GLU A 167 -3.03 14.26 8.76
C GLU A 167 -2.18 13.00 8.60
N TYR A 168 -1.90 12.33 9.72
CA TYR A 168 -1.08 11.12 9.78
C TYR A 168 -1.78 9.99 10.54
N ILE A 169 -1.50 8.77 10.11
CA ILE A 169 -1.82 7.51 10.80
C ILE A 169 -0.50 6.91 11.30
N VAL A 170 -0.48 6.45 12.54
CA VAL A 170 0.63 5.65 13.06
C VAL A 170 0.27 4.18 12.86
N VAL A 171 0.93 3.53 11.92
CA VAL A 171 0.73 2.12 11.59
C VAL A 171 1.72 1.27 12.37
N HIS A 172 1.23 0.34 13.14
CA HIS A 172 2.04 -0.72 13.76
C HIS A 172 2.12 -1.91 12.80
N ASP A 173 3.33 -2.21 12.33
CA ASP A 173 3.52 -3.22 11.27
C ASP A 173 3.62 -4.63 11.86
N GLY A 174 2.52 -5.08 12.43
CA GLY A 174 2.41 -6.38 13.11
C GLY A 174 1.10 -6.53 13.87
N VAL A 175 1.04 -7.54 14.74
CA VAL A 175 -0.06 -7.70 15.70
C VAL A 175 0.15 -6.78 16.90
N PRO A 176 -0.91 -6.35 17.61
CA PRO A 176 -0.79 -5.34 18.67
C PRO A 176 0.21 -5.70 19.79
N GLU A 177 0.36 -6.98 20.08
CA GLU A 177 1.21 -7.49 21.16
C GLU A 177 2.70 -7.62 20.76
N ASP A 178 3.04 -7.49 19.49
CA ASP A 178 4.41 -7.57 19.01
C ASP A 178 5.17 -6.26 19.26
N ALA A 179 5.75 -6.12 20.43
CA ALA A 179 6.54 -4.94 20.79
C ALA A 179 7.82 -4.75 19.94
N SER A 180 8.21 -5.75 19.12
CA SER A 180 9.36 -5.66 18.21
C SER A 180 8.99 -5.08 16.85
N ALA A 181 7.72 -5.09 16.49
CA ALA A 181 7.23 -4.56 15.23
C ALA A 181 7.37 -3.03 15.17
N PRO A 182 7.83 -2.48 14.04
CA PRO A 182 8.04 -1.03 13.91
C PRO A 182 6.72 -0.27 13.79
N ASN A 183 6.77 1.01 14.17
CA ASN A 183 5.69 1.96 13.93
C ASN A 183 6.07 2.92 12.81
N TYR A 184 5.19 3.06 11.80
CA TYR A 184 5.36 3.97 10.68
C TYR A 184 4.38 5.14 10.76
N TYR A 185 4.90 6.37 10.57
CA TYR A 185 4.07 7.56 10.43
C TYR A 185 3.73 7.76 8.96
N VAL A 186 2.49 7.47 8.59
CA VAL A 186 2.02 7.50 7.20
C VAL A 186 0.96 8.59 7.06
N ARG A 187 1.01 9.41 6.01
CA ARG A 187 -0.06 10.37 5.74
C ARG A 187 -1.37 9.63 5.52
N TYR A 188 -2.46 10.15 6.04
CA TYR A 188 -3.78 9.49 5.99
C TYR A 188 -4.16 9.02 4.57
N ARG A 189 -4.02 9.90 3.58
CA ARG A 189 -4.34 9.54 2.19
C ARG A 189 -3.43 8.43 1.66
N ASP A 190 -2.13 8.50 1.92
CA ASP A 190 -1.17 7.49 1.48
C ASP A 190 -1.42 6.14 2.16
N TYR A 191 -1.84 6.17 3.44
CA TYR A 191 -2.29 4.97 4.14
C TYR A 191 -3.51 4.34 3.44
N ILE A 192 -4.56 5.13 3.15
CA ILE A 192 -5.76 4.62 2.48
C ILE A 192 -5.44 4.07 1.08
N LYS A 193 -4.65 4.80 0.27
CA LYS A 193 -4.22 4.36 -1.06
C LYS A 193 -3.50 3.02 -1.00
N ASN A 194 -2.60 2.85 -0.02
CA ASN A 194 -1.86 1.62 0.20
C ASN A 194 -2.79 0.45 0.57
N VAL A 195 -3.67 0.65 1.55
CA VAL A 195 -4.62 -0.39 1.99
C VAL A 195 -5.55 -0.80 0.85
N VAL A 196 -6.15 0.17 0.14
CA VAL A 196 -7.02 -0.14 -1.02
C VAL A 196 -6.26 -0.94 -2.07
N SER A 197 -5.02 -0.55 -2.39
CA SER A 197 -4.17 -1.27 -3.34
C SER A 197 -3.72 -2.65 -2.84
N SER A 198 -3.86 -2.94 -1.55
CA SER A 198 -3.49 -4.23 -0.92
C SER A 198 -4.70 -5.14 -0.68
N GLU A 199 -5.92 -4.61 -0.69
CA GLU A 199 -7.13 -5.36 -0.37
C GLU A 199 -8.06 -5.59 -1.56
N ILE A 200 -7.85 -4.91 -2.70
CA ILE A 200 -8.62 -5.11 -3.94
C ILE A 200 -7.73 -4.96 -5.17
N TYR A 201 -8.13 -5.55 -6.28
CA TYR A 201 -7.43 -5.34 -7.55
C TYR A 201 -7.91 -4.06 -8.23
N ALA A 202 -6.96 -3.26 -8.72
CA ALA A 202 -7.26 -2.00 -9.43
C ALA A 202 -7.98 -2.21 -10.77
N THR A 203 -8.04 -3.42 -11.27
CA THR A 203 -8.80 -3.84 -12.46
C THR A 203 -10.29 -4.03 -12.20
N TRP A 204 -10.74 -4.02 -10.94
CA TRP A 204 -12.16 -4.12 -10.63
C TRP A 204 -12.90 -2.84 -11.03
N SER A 205 -14.22 -2.93 -11.12
CA SER A 205 -15.04 -1.78 -11.52
C SER A 205 -14.83 -0.58 -10.58
N GLU A 206 -14.89 0.64 -11.13
CA GLU A 206 -14.74 1.88 -10.37
C GLU A 206 -15.69 1.95 -9.17
N ASN A 207 -16.93 1.44 -9.34
CA ASN A 207 -17.91 1.39 -8.26
C ASN A 207 -17.51 0.42 -7.13
N ALA A 208 -16.88 -0.70 -7.47
CA ALA A 208 -16.37 -1.65 -6.46
C ALA A 208 -15.19 -1.04 -5.69
N ILE A 209 -14.25 -0.39 -6.39
CA ILE A 209 -13.14 0.33 -5.78
C ILE A 209 -13.64 1.44 -4.87
N TYR A 210 -14.61 2.24 -5.33
CA TYR A 210 -15.21 3.32 -4.55
C TYR A 210 -15.87 2.80 -3.26
N ALA A 211 -16.67 1.73 -3.35
CA ALA A 211 -17.36 1.15 -2.19
C ALA A 211 -16.38 0.60 -1.15
N ASN A 212 -15.34 -0.14 -1.60
CA ASN A 212 -14.30 -0.65 -0.72
C ASN A 212 -13.47 0.49 -0.09
N THR A 213 -13.16 1.53 -0.85
CA THR A 213 -12.47 2.72 -0.32
C THR A 213 -13.25 3.37 0.82
N LEU A 214 -14.58 3.50 0.69
CA LEU A 214 -15.43 4.03 1.77
C LEU A 214 -15.42 3.13 3.01
N ALA A 215 -15.47 1.81 2.84
CA ALA A 215 -15.40 0.86 3.95
C ALA A 215 -14.04 0.97 4.67
N ILE A 216 -12.94 0.96 3.93
CA ILE A 216 -11.57 1.08 4.43
C ILE A 216 -11.38 2.38 5.22
N MET A 217 -11.82 3.52 4.66
CA MET A 217 -11.76 4.82 5.36
C MET A 217 -12.59 4.81 6.64
N SER A 218 -13.75 4.15 6.63
CA SER A 218 -14.63 4.10 7.80
C SER A 218 -14.00 3.34 8.95
N ILE A 219 -13.38 2.18 8.68
CA ILE A 219 -12.62 1.40 9.68
C ILE A 219 -11.46 2.24 10.24
N THR A 220 -10.67 2.85 9.37
CA THR A 220 -9.54 3.70 9.79
C THR A 220 -10.00 4.84 10.68
N LEU A 221 -11.05 5.56 10.28
CA LEU A 221 -11.60 6.67 11.06
C LEU A 221 -12.30 6.21 12.34
N ASN A 222 -12.82 4.98 12.37
CA ASN A 222 -13.31 4.39 13.61
C ASN A 222 -12.18 4.24 14.63
N ARG A 223 -11.01 3.71 14.23
CA ARG A 223 -9.83 3.58 15.08
C ARG A 223 -9.33 4.92 15.61
N VAL A 224 -9.35 5.96 14.77
CA VAL A 224 -9.02 7.33 15.18
C VAL A 224 -10.07 7.88 16.14
N TYR A 225 -11.35 7.75 15.79
CA TYR A 225 -12.45 8.35 16.56
C TYR A 225 -12.56 7.74 17.96
N THR A 226 -12.38 6.43 18.10
CA THR A 226 -12.47 5.71 19.37
C THR A 226 -11.16 5.73 20.17
N GLU A 227 -10.07 6.25 19.60
CA GLU A 227 -8.72 6.13 20.20
C GLU A 227 -8.38 4.69 20.62
N PHE A 228 -8.86 3.71 19.83
CA PHE A 228 -8.97 2.29 20.20
C PHE A 228 -7.70 1.71 20.82
N TYR A 229 -6.56 1.88 20.16
CA TYR A 229 -5.27 1.36 20.66
C TYR A 229 -4.67 2.25 21.73
N ARG A 230 -4.78 3.56 21.61
CA ARG A 230 -4.22 4.51 22.58
C ARG A 230 -4.88 4.39 23.95
N ASN A 231 -6.18 4.17 23.98
CA ASN A 231 -6.92 3.90 25.23
C ASN A 231 -6.51 2.57 25.91
N ARG A 232 -5.86 1.68 25.16
CA ARG A 232 -5.29 0.41 25.66
C ARG A 232 -3.79 0.51 25.99
N GLY A 233 -3.24 1.72 25.95
CA GLY A 233 -1.84 1.97 26.32
C GLY A 233 -0.83 1.78 25.18
N TYR A 234 -1.29 1.58 23.96
CA TYR A 234 -0.44 1.51 22.77
C TYR A 234 -0.11 2.91 22.22
N ASN A 235 0.99 3.03 21.50
CA ASN A 235 1.46 4.30 20.91
C ASN A 235 1.21 4.41 19.39
N PHE A 236 0.28 3.62 18.85
CA PHE A 236 -0.10 3.61 17.44
C PHE A 236 -1.61 3.78 17.24
N THR A 237 -2.03 4.03 16.00
CA THR A 237 -3.42 4.26 15.63
C THR A 237 -4.12 2.98 15.14
N ILE A 238 -3.40 2.16 14.37
CA ILE A 238 -3.93 0.99 13.66
C ILE A 238 -2.80 0.00 13.40
N THR A 239 -3.13 -1.28 13.17
CA THR A 239 -2.16 -2.32 12.83
C THR A 239 -2.20 -2.65 11.34
N SER A 240 -1.14 -3.31 10.82
CA SER A 240 -1.12 -3.90 9.48
C SER A 240 -1.72 -5.32 9.44
N SER A 241 -2.15 -5.84 10.58
CA SER A 241 -2.69 -7.19 10.71
C SER A 241 -4.14 -7.28 10.27
N THR A 242 -4.43 -8.14 9.30
CA THR A 242 -5.79 -8.38 8.80
C THR A 242 -6.71 -9.07 9.83
N ALA A 243 -6.16 -9.67 10.89
CA ALA A 243 -6.96 -10.22 11.99
C ALA A 243 -7.56 -9.12 12.88
N TYR A 244 -6.88 -7.99 13.00
CA TYR A 244 -7.29 -6.86 13.83
C TYR A 244 -7.85 -5.71 13.01
N ASP A 245 -7.13 -5.31 11.96
CA ASP A 245 -7.44 -4.13 11.17
C ASP A 245 -7.38 -4.41 9.66
N GLN A 246 -6.44 -3.77 8.96
CA GLN A 246 -6.40 -3.68 7.50
C GLN A 246 -5.02 -4.05 6.96
N LYS A 247 -4.97 -4.55 5.72
CA LYS A 247 -3.71 -4.94 5.09
C LYS A 247 -2.96 -3.72 4.58
N TRP A 248 -2.07 -3.17 5.41
CA TRP A 248 -1.09 -2.18 4.98
C TRP A 248 0.25 -2.86 4.70
N ILE A 249 0.94 -2.48 3.63
CA ILE A 249 2.22 -3.09 3.22
C ILE A 249 3.23 -1.97 2.96
N ARG A 250 4.37 -2.02 3.65
CA ARG A 250 5.46 -1.06 3.42
C ARG A 250 5.95 -1.13 1.97
N GLY A 251 6.06 0.03 1.30
CA GLY A 251 6.58 0.13 -0.06
C GLY A 251 5.64 -0.34 -1.17
N ARG A 252 4.40 -0.75 -0.85
CA ARG A 252 3.39 -1.13 -1.84
C ARG A 252 3.25 -0.06 -2.93
N ASN A 253 3.29 -0.47 -4.19
CA ASN A 253 2.84 0.37 -5.28
C ASN A 253 1.33 0.60 -5.19
N ILE A 254 0.90 1.79 -5.56
CA ILE A 254 -0.51 2.15 -5.67
C ILE A 254 -0.92 2.22 -7.14
N TYR A 255 -2.21 2.39 -7.41
CA TYR A 255 -2.69 2.49 -8.79
C TYR A 255 -3.38 3.84 -9.02
N GLU A 256 -3.19 4.40 -10.22
CA GLU A 256 -3.66 5.75 -10.58
C GLU A 256 -5.17 5.95 -10.36
N ASN A 257 -5.99 4.95 -10.71
CA ASN A 257 -7.43 5.00 -10.48
C ASN A 257 -7.80 4.98 -9.00
N ILE A 258 -7.09 4.19 -8.17
CA ILE A 258 -7.24 4.19 -6.71
C ILE A 258 -6.79 5.53 -6.13
N ASP A 259 -5.64 6.04 -6.56
CA ASP A 259 -5.11 7.35 -6.16
C ASP A 259 -6.15 8.46 -6.36
N ARG A 260 -6.74 8.52 -7.56
CA ARG A 260 -7.79 9.48 -7.93
C ARG A 260 -9.05 9.34 -7.08
N ILE A 261 -9.52 8.09 -6.85
CA ILE A 261 -10.73 7.85 -6.05
C ILE A 261 -10.49 8.31 -4.61
N VAL A 262 -9.40 7.90 -3.98
CA VAL A 262 -9.08 8.29 -2.60
C VAL A 262 -8.99 9.81 -2.47
N ASP A 263 -8.31 10.50 -3.40
CA ASP A 263 -8.18 11.96 -3.36
C ASP A 263 -9.53 12.68 -3.56
N THR A 264 -10.48 12.04 -4.24
CA THR A 264 -11.83 12.59 -4.43
C THR A 264 -12.68 12.48 -3.16
N ILE A 265 -12.55 11.38 -2.40
CA ILE A 265 -13.47 11.08 -1.29
C ILE A 265 -12.81 10.98 0.09
N PHE A 266 -11.56 11.37 0.24
CA PHE A 266 -10.75 11.17 1.46
C PHE A 266 -11.38 11.66 2.78
N ALA A 267 -12.37 12.54 2.71
CA ALA A 267 -13.09 13.06 3.87
C ALA A 267 -14.44 12.38 4.12
N ASN A 268 -14.79 11.37 3.31
CA ASN A 268 -16.05 10.66 3.43
C ASN A 268 -15.88 9.41 4.31
N TYR A 269 -16.96 9.02 4.99
CA TYR A 269 -17.02 7.77 5.75
C TYR A 269 -18.47 7.33 5.88
N LEU A 270 -18.66 6.07 6.20
CA LEU A 270 -19.96 5.47 6.47
C LEU A 270 -20.27 5.53 7.97
N SER A 271 -21.51 5.85 8.31
CA SER A 271 -22.01 5.80 9.68
C SER A 271 -23.44 5.27 9.69
N ARG A 272 -23.89 4.74 10.84
CA ARG A 272 -25.29 4.35 11.03
C ARG A 272 -26.14 5.59 11.27
N PRO A 273 -27.42 5.59 10.84
CA PRO A 273 -28.34 6.68 11.17
C PRO A 273 -28.40 6.94 12.68
N GLY A 274 -28.19 8.18 13.09
CA GLY A 274 -28.20 8.58 14.49
C GLY A 274 -26.96 8.22 15.31
N VAL A 275 -25.99 7.52 14.73
CA VAL A 275 -24.71 7.16 15.36
C VAL A 275 -23.59 8.00 14.74
N ARG A 276 -22.86 8.74 15.58
CA ARG A 276 -21.74 9.59 15.10
C ARG A 276 -20.51 8.77 14.70
N GLN A 277 -20.30 7.65 15.38
CA GLN A 277 -19.15 6.80 15.16
C GLN A 277 -19.12 6.25 13.73
N PRO A 278 -17.96 6.33 13.00
CA PRO A 278 -17.79 5.61 11.74
C PRO A 278 -18.01 4.10 11.92
N ILE A 279 -18.56 3.43 10.93
CA ILE A 279 -18.78 1.98 11.01
C ILE A 279 -17.45 1.24 11.11
N PHE A 280 -17.50 0.08 11.75
CA PHE A 280 -16.40 -0.88 11.84
C PHE A 280 -16.94 -2.24 11.39
N THR A 281 -16.65 -2.65 10.18
CA THR A 281 -17.13 -3.91 9.57
C THR A 281 -16.03 -4.59 8.80
#